data_4c262204abbdd541acbe8c02f12dc76d
#
_entry.id   4c262204abbdd541acbe8c02f12dc76d
#
_cell.length_a   1.000
_cell.length_b   1.000
_cell.length_c   1.000
_cell.angle_alpha   90.00
_cell.angle_beta   90.00
_cell.angle_gamma   90.00
#
_symmetry.space_group_name_H-M   'P 1'
#
loop_
_entity.id
_entity.type
_entity.pdbx_description
1 polymer ?
#
loop_
_entity_poly.entity_id
_entity_poly.type
_entity_poly.pdbx_seq_one_letter_code
_entity_poly.pdbx_strand_id
1 'polypeptide(L)'
;LQIHQSLTIRLQATLTLMSGNQVKRTGISSLWASLTGGGARRTANGSKAARGPAPGEGLVARHLRKSYKRRPVTRDVSVSVRRGEAVGLLGPNGAGKTTVFYMITGLIAADSGTITLDGADITDLPMYQRARLGIGYLPQEASVFRALTVEDNIRAVLELHVPDKAERERRLRGLLDEFQITHIQHSPAVALSGGERRRVEIARALAANPRFILLDEPFAGIDPIAINDIRQLVRQLTTRGLGVLITDHNVRETLEIIDRALIIHDGHVLMEGTPQEIVANPDVRRLYLGEGFSL
;
A
#
# COMPACT_ATOMS: atom_id res chain seq x y z
N LEU A 1 30.08 -18.41 9.86
CA LEU A 1 30.58 -18.53 8.46
C LEU A 1 29.69 -19.43 7.59
N GLN A 2 29.11 -20.54 8.10
CA GLN A 2 28.28 -21.48 7.32
C GLN A 2 26.89 -20.90 6.94
N ILE A 3 26.33 -20.00 7.72
CA ILE A 3 25.00 -19.40 7.45
C ILE A 3 25.07 -18.35 6.32
N HIS A 4 26.18 -17.61 6.22
CA HIS A 4 26.39 -16.64 5.15
C HIS A 4 26.54 -17.30 3.77
N GLN A 5 27.20 -18.45 3.70
CA GLN A 5 27.34 -19.21 2.44
C GLN A 5 26.00 -19.78 1.95
N SER A 6 25.13 -20.24 2.85
CA SER A 6 23.81 -20.79 2.48
C SER A 6 22.85 -19.74 1.91
N LEU A 7 22.88 -18.51 2.40
CA LEU A 7 22.06 -17.42 1.87
C LEU A 7 22.54 -16.94 0.50
N THR A 8 23.85 -16.82 0.33
CA THR A 8 24.48 -16.42 -0.94
C THR A 8 24.19 -17.43 -2.05
N ILE A 9 24.24 -18.73 -1.76
CA ILE A 9 23.94 -19.80 -2.72
C ILE A 9 22.46 -19.81 -3.10
N ARG A 10 21.55 -19.55 -2.17
CA ARG A 10 20.10 -19.46 -2.48
C ARG A 10 19.74 -18.21 -3.28
N LEU A 11 20.36 -17.07 -3.02
CA LEU A 11 20.19 -15.86 -3.80
C LEU A 11 20.77 -16.01 -5.22
N GLN A 12 21.93 -16.64 -5.38
CA GLN A 12 22.51 -16.93 -6.69
C GLN A 12 21.69 -17.94 -7.50
N ALA A 13 21.15 -18.98 -6.88
CA ALA A 13 20.26 -19.93 -7.56
C ALA A 13 18.96 -19.27 -8.07
N THR A 14 18.40 -18.34 -7.30
CA THR A 14 17.21 -17.59 -7.70
C THR A 14 17.53 -16.61 -8.84
N LEU A 15 18.71 -15.99 -8.85
CA LEU A 15 19.17 -15.10 -9.92
C LEU A 15 19.50 -15.88 -11.21
N THR A 16 20.04 -17.09 -11.10
CA THR A 16 20.38 -17.94 -12.28
C THR A 16 19.11 -18.51 -12.94
N LEU A 17 18.07 -18.82 -12.19
CA LEU A 17 16.77 -19.25 -12.73
C LEU A 17 16.02 -18.10 -13.42
N MET A 18 16.33 -16.83 -13.09
CA MET A 18 15.74 -15.65 -13.74
C MET A 18 16.48 -15.23 -15.03
N SER A 19 17.70 -15.72 -15.29
CA SER A 19 18.47 -15.37 -16.49
C SER A 19 18.15 -16.22 -17.73
N GLY A 20 17.35 -17.29 -17.56
CA GLY A 20 17.05 -18.26 -18.64
C GLY A 20 15.82 -17.96 -19.50
N ASN A 21 15.02 -16.97 -19.17
CA ASN A 21 13.81 -16.65 -19.93
C ASN A 21 13.95 -15.29 -20.63
N GLN A 22 14.27 -15.30 -21.92
CA GLN A 22 14.24 -14.15 -22.83
C GLN A 22 12.81 -13.61 -22.94
N VAL A 23 12.35 -12.82 -21.98
CA VAL A 23 11.14 -12.02 -22.13
C VAL A 23 11.49 -10.76 -22.90
N LYS A 24 10.80 -10.55 -24.03
CA LYS A 24 10.98 -9.43 -24.94
C LYS A 24 11.18 -8.10 -24.21
N ARG A 25 12.37 -7.53 -24.32
CA ARG A 25 12.84 -6.29 -23.66
C ARG A 25 12.19 -4.99 -24.17
N THR A 26 11.20 -5.06 -25.03
CA THR A 26 10.66 -3.89 -25.75
C THR A 26 9.56 -3.10 -25.02
N GLY A 27 9.03 -3.59 -23.89
CA GLY A 27 7.93 -2.92 -23.19
C GLY A 27 8.31 -2.07 -21.95
N ILE A 28 9.43 -2.37 -21.31
CA ILE A 28 9.75 -1.81 -19.99
C ILE A 28 10.52 -0.48 -20.09
N SER A 29 11.36 -0.31 -21.13
CA SER A 29 12.13 0.94 -21.30
C SER A 29 11.26 2.14 -21.68
N SER A 30 10.16 1.93 -22.40
CA SER A 30 9.21 3.00 -22.74
C SER A 30 8.34 3.42 -21.52
N LEU A 31 8.05 2.49 -20.62
CA LEU A 31 7.35 2.79 -19.37
C LEU A 31 8.19 3.67 -18.41
N TRP A 32 9.50 3.45 -18.34
CA TRP A 32 10.39 4.23 -17.49
C TRP A 32 10.52 5.68 -17.97
N ALA A 33 10.56 5.91 -19.29
CA ALA A 33 10.71 7.26 -19.86
C ALA A 33 9.48 8.15 -19.60
N SER A 34 8.27 7.58 -19.55
CA SER A 34 7.04 8.34 -19.26
C SER A 34 6.80 8.62 -17.77
N LEU A 35 7.46 7.87 -16.87
CA LEU A 35 7.26 7.97 -15.42
C LEU A 35 8.27 8.89 -14.70
N THR A 36 9.37 9.32 -15.38
CA THR A 36 10.43 10.18 -14.80
C THR A 36 10.33 11.66 -15.19
N GLY A 37 9.33 12.05 -15.98
CA GLY A 37 9.11 13.44 -16.45
C GLY A 37 8.52 14.38 -15.40
N GLY A 38 9.37 15.27 -14.92
CA GLY A 38 9.22 16.62 -14.39
C GLY A 38 7.96 17.07 -13.65
N GLY A 39 8.13 17.29 -12.34
CA GLY A 39 7.15 17.99 -11.52
C GLY A 39 7.10 19.50 -11.79
N ALA A 40 5.98 20.02 -12.27
CA ALA A 40 5.64 21.43 -12.22
C ALA A 40 4.78 21.71 -10.97
N ARG A 41 5.30 22.59 -10.08
CA ARG A 41 4.55 23.13 -8.94
C ARG A 41 3.36 23.96 -9.47
N ARG A 42 2.14 23.56 -9.12
CA ARG A 42 0.95 24.43 -9.20
C ARG A 42 0.37 24.61 -7.80
N THR A 43 0.38 25.84 -7.34
CA THR A 43 -0.38 26.31 -6.19
C THR A 43 -1.86 26.29 -6.56
N ALA A 44 -2.68 25.55 -5.81
CA ALA A 44 -4.13 25.59 -5.97
C ALA A 44 -4.77 25.68 -4.59
N ASN A 45 -5.29 26.86 -4.31
CA ASN A 45 -6.31 27.09 -3.31
C ASN A 45 -7.68 26.87 -4.00
N GLY A 46 -8.46 25.92 -3.56
CA GLY A 46 -9.78 25.63 -4.12
C GLY A 46 -10.40 24.40 -3.45
N SER A 47 -11.63 24.52 -2.98
CA SER A 47 -12.43 23.48 -2.33
C SER A 47 -12.33 22.12 -3.05
N LYS A 48 -11.80 21.09 -2.36
CA LYS A 48 -11.71 19.71 -2.84
C LYS A 48 -13.11 19.08 -2.88
N ALA A 49 -13.81 19.21 -3.99
CA ALA A 49 -14.92 18.32 -4.29
C ALA A 49 -14.37 16.92 -4.59
N ALA A 50 -14.95 15.88 -3.99
CA ALA A 50 -14.57 14.48 -4.13
C ALA A 50 -14.86 13.96 -5.56
N ARG A 51 -13.93 14.21 -6.50
CA ARG A 51 -13.92 13.60 -7.83
C ARG A 51 -12.71 12.70 -7.92
N GLY A 52 -12.88 11.47 -8.43
CA GLY A 52 -11.78 10.52 -8.67
C GLY A 52 -10.64 11.14 -9.51
N PRO A 53 -9.44 10.49 -9.59
CA PRO A 53 -8.30 11.04 -10.34
C PRO A 53 -8.70 11.35 -11.79
N ALA A 54 -8.06 12.36 -12.38
CA ALA A 54 -8.21 12.64 -13.80
C ALA A 54 -7.81 11.39 -14.60
N PRO A 55 -8.37 11.19 -15.81
CA PRO A 55 -7.99 10.08 -16.66
C PRO A 55 -6.47 10.05 -16.84
N GLY A 56 -5.83 8.93 -16.42
CA GLY A 56 -4.39 8.73 -16.53
C GLY A 56 -3.56 9.11 -15.31
N GLU A 57 -4.12 9.66 -14.24
CA GLU A 57 -3.40 9.98 -13.00
C GLU A 57 -3.77 9.04 -11.85
N GLY A 58 -2.77 8.61 -11.07
CA GLY A 58 -2.96 7.83 -9.85
C GLY A 58 -2.97 6.32 -10.04
N LEU A 59 -3.35 5.63 -8.99
CA LEU A 59 -3.62 4.18 -9.00
C LEU A 59 -5.11 3.97 -9.23
N VAL A 60 -5.47 3.34 -10.34
CA VAL A 60 -6.87 3.16 -10.75
C VAL A 60 -7.14 1.70 -11.10
N ALA A 61 -8.10 1.12 -10.44
CA ALA A 61 -8.66 -0.19 -10.76
C ALA A 61 -10.09 -0.01 -11.27
N ARG A 62 -10.45 -0.65 -12.39
CA ARG A 62 -11.76 -0.51 -13.02
C ARG A 62 -12.38 -1.86 -13.27
N HIS A 63 -13.64 -2.00 -12.91
CA HIS A 63 -14.49 -3.16 -13.22
C HIS A 63 -13.88 -4.51 -12.78
N LEU A 64 -13.18 -4.52 -11.61
CA LEU A 64 -12.54 -5.72 -11.10
C LEU A 64 -13.57 -6.79 -10.75
N ARG A 65 -13.35 -7.99 -11.30
CA ARG A 65 -14.16 -9.19 -11.02
C ARG A 65 -13.27 -10.33 -10.57
N LYS A 66 -13.76 -11.10 -9.61
CA LYS A 66 -13.11 -12.32 -9.13
C LYS A 66 -14.13 -13.34 -8.64
N SER A 67 -13.95 -14.58 -9.09
CA SER A 67 -14.74 -15.72 -8.63
C SER A 67 -13.83 -16.83 -8.12
N TYR A 68 -14.26 -17.52 -7.08
CA TYR A 68 -13.63 -18.75 -6.58
C TYR A 68 -14.61 -19.92 -6.68
N LYS A 69 -14.21 -20.99 -7.38
CA LYS A 69 -15.06 -22.18 -7.57
C LYS A 69 -16.47 -21.81 -8.06
N ARG A 70 -16.57 -20.92 -9.06
CA ARG A 70 -17.82 -20.37 -9.64
C ARG A 70 -18.65 -19.48 -8.70
N ARG A 71 -18.20 -19.20 -7.48
CA ARG A 71 -18.83 -18.24 -6.58
C ARG A 71 -18.20 -16.86 -6.80
N PRO A 72 -18.95 -15.86 -7.29
CA PRO A 72 -18.44 -14.51 -7.45
C PRO A 72 -18.21 -13.89 -6.07
N VAL A 73 -17.02 -13.30 -5.87
CA VAL A 73 -16.64 -12.57 -4.65
C VAL A 73 -16.59 -11.06 -4.93
N THR A 74 -16.04 -10.67 -6.09
CA THR A 74 -16.18 -9.31 -6.61
C THR A 74 -16.86 -9.38 -7.96
N ARG A 75 -17.89 -8.55 -8.17
CA ARG A 75 -18.74 -8.58 -9.35
C ARG A 75 -18.50 -7.42 -10.29
N ASP A 76 -18.27 -6.24 -9.73
CA ASP A 76 -17.90 -5.03 -10.47
C ASP A 76 -17.42 -3.97 -9.47
N VAL A 77 -16.11 -3.97 -9.18
CA VAL A 77 -15.51 -3.03 -8.23
C VAL A 77 -14.52 -2.14 -8.94
N SER A 78 -14.72 -0.83 -8.84
CA SER A 78 -13.77 0.18 -9.29
C SER A 78 -13.25 0.98 -8.11
N VAL A 79 -11.94 1.19 -8.04
CA VAL A 79 -11.24 1.90 -6.96
C VAL A 79 -10.23 2.84 -7.59
N SER A 80 -10.13 4.04 -7.09
CA SER A 80 -9.11 5.00 -7.51
C SER A 80 -8.45 5.67 -6.31
N VAL A 81 -7.15 5.91 -6.39
CA VAL A 81 -6.36 6.59 -5.35
C VAL A 81 -5.47 7.63 -6.03
N ARG A 82 -5.52 8.88 -5.57
CA ARG A 82 -4.63 9.95 -6.01
C ARG A 82 -3.37 9.99 -5.16
N ARG A 83 -2.34 10.63 -5.66
CA ARG A 83 -1.18 10.99 -4.84
C ARG A 83 -1.59 12.02 -3.78
N GLY A 84 -1.12 11.80 -2.55
CA GLY A 84 -1.47 12.65 -1.40
C GLY A 84 -2.90 12.47 -0.89
N GLU A 85 -3.60 11.41 -1.31
CA GLU A 85 -4.94 11.06 -0.86
C GLU A 85 -4.92 9.77 -0.05
N ALA A 86 -5.67 9.72 1.06
CA ALA A 86 -5.97 8.51 1.80
C ALA A 86 -7.39 8.02 1.47
N VAL A 87 -7.50 6.79 0.96
CA VAL A 87 -8.76 6.16 0.56
C VAL A 87 -9.01 4.91 1.40
N GLY A 88 -10.20 4.81 2.00
CA GLY A 88 -10.66 3.63 2.72
C GLY A 88 -11.47 2.69 1.84
N LEU A 89 -11.15 1.40 1.87
CA LEU A 89 -11.91 0.32 1.25
C LEU A 89 -12.62 -0.45 2.36
N LEU A 90 -13.87 -0.12 2.63
CA LEU A 90 -14.64 -0.55 3.79
C LEU A 90 -15.83 -1.41 3.38
N GLY A 91 -16.47 -2.06 4.36
CA GLY A 91 -17.64 -2.91 4.13
C GLY A 91 -17.66 -4.12 5.07
N PRO A 92 -18.76 -4.87 5.13
CA PRO A 92 -18.90 -6.03 6.01
C PRO A 92 -17.93 -7.17 5.66
N ASN A 93 -17.82 -8.14 6.57
CA ASN A 93 -17.02 -9.34 6.32
C ASN A 93 -17.58 -10.11 5.12
N GLY A 94 -16.67 -10.59 4.26
CA GLY A 94 -17.06 -11.32 3.05
C GLY A 94 -17.51 -10.43 1.86
N ALA A 95 -17.54 -9.10 2.01
CA ALA A 95 -17.92 -8.18 0.93
C ALA A 95 -16.96 -8.16 -0.27
N GLY A 96 -15.73 -8.70 -0.12
CA GLY A 96 -14.73 -8.75 -1.19
C GLY A 96 -13.57 -7.77 -1.04
N LYS A 97 -13.49 -7.02 0.06
CA LYS A 97 -12.42 -6.02 0.32
C LYS A 97 -11.01 -6.56 0.10
N THR A 98 -10.65 -7.61 0.84
CA THR A 98 -9.33 -8.25 0.75
C THR A 98 -9.05 -8.77 -0.66
N THR A 99 -10.07 -9.29 -1.35
CA THR A 99 -9.93 -9.77 -2.74
C THR A 99 -9.59 -8.61 -3.67
N VAL A 100 -10.29 -7.48 -3.59
CA VAL A 100 -9.98 -6.26 -4.37
C VAL A 100 -8.58 -5.76 -4.05
N PHE A 101 -8.24 -5.69 -2.78
CA PHE A 101 -6.94 -5.25 -2.30
C PHE A 101 -5.81 -6.14 -2.85
N TYR A 102 -5.98 -7.47 -2.82
CA TYR A 102 -4.99 -8.41 -3.34
C TYR A 102 -4.90 -8.41 -4.87
N MET A 103 -5.98 -8.10 -5.59
CA MET A 103 -5.91 -7.84 -7.04
C MET A 103 -5.08 -6.59 -7.33
N ILE A 104 -5.27 -5.51 -6.56
CA ILE A 104 -4.51 -4.26 -6.73
C ILE A 104 -3.03 -4.45 -6.37
N THR A 105 -2.70 -5.21 -5.33
CA THR A 105 -1.30 -5.53 -4.97
C THR A 105 -0.61 -6.46 -5.98
N GLY A 106 -1.38 -7.23 -6.74
CA GLY A 106 -0.85 -8.27 -7.64
C GLY A 106 -0.53 -9.58 -6.94
N LEU A 107 -1.09 -9.81 -5.74
CA LEU A 107 -1.03 -11.10 -5.04
C LEU A 107 -1.96 -12.14 -5.68
N ILE A 108 -3.09 -11.70 -6.23
CA ILE A 108 -4.00 -12.53 -7.01
C ILE A 108 -4.32 -11.85 -8.35
N ALA A 109 -4.53 -12.62 -9.40
CA ALA A 109 -4.99 -12.11 -10.68
C ALA A 109 -6.49 -11.84 -10.65
N ALA A 110 -6.94 -10.73 -11.26
CA ALA A 110 -8.35 -10.50 -11.55
C ALA A 110 -8.83 -11.43 -12.66
N ASP A 111 -10.11 -11.82 -12.63
CA ASP A 111 -10.71 -12.57 -13.72
C ASP A 111 -11.09 -11.64 -14.89
N SER A 112 -11.41 -10.37 -14.58
CA SER A 112 -11.57 -9.29 -15.56
C SER A 112 -11.44 -7.93 -14.87
N GLY A 113 -11.35 -6.87 -15.69
CA GLY A 113 -11.11 -5.51 -15.25
C GLY A 113 -9.70 -5.06 -15.62
N THR A 114 -9.35 -3.82 -15.25
CA THR A 114 -8.05 -3.22 -15.54
C THR A 114 -7.49 -2.51 -14.32
N ILE A 115 -6.18 -2.54 -14.16
CA ILE A 115 -5.46 -1.82 -13.11
C ILE A 115 -4.38 -0.98 -13.78
N THR A 116 -4.42 0.33 -13.56
CA THR A 116 -3.44 1.26 -14.12
C THR A 116 -2.74 2.06 -13.03
N LEU A 117 -1.47 2.36 -13.26
CA LEU A 117 -0.64 3.22 -12.43
C LEU A 117 -0.14 4.40 -13.26
N ASP A 118 -0.60 5.62 -12.96
CA ASP A 118 -0.30 6.82 -13.74
C ASP A 118 -0.54 6.62 -15.25
N GLY A 119 -1.63 5.93 -15.61
CA GLY A 119 -2.02 5.64 -16.99
C GLY A 119 -1.36 4.41 -17.61
N ALA A 120 -0.32 3.86 -17.00
CA ALA A 120 0.31 2.63 -17.48
C ALA A 120 -0.47 1.41 -16.99
N ASP A 121 -0.80 0.48 -17.89
CA ASP A 121 -1.47 -0.77 -17.53
C ASP A 121 -0.52 -1.70 -16.77
N ILE A 122 -0.95 -2.12 -15.57
CA ILE A 122 -0.23 -3.04 -14.69
C ILE A 122 -1.06 -4.28 -14.35
N THR A 123 -2.17 -4.51 -15.07
CA THR A 123 -3.17 -5.54 -14.74
C THR A 123 -2.55 -6.92 -14.57
N ASP A 124 -1.68 -7.32 -15.50
CA ASP A 124 -1.06 -8.65 -15.51
C ASP A 124 0.30 -8.70 -14.79
N LEU A 125 0.76 -7.57 -14.24
CA LEU A 125 2.04 -7.54 -13.56
C LEU A 125 1.95 -8.17 -12.17
N PRO A 126 2.88 -9.08 -11.83
CA PRO A 126 2.95 -9.65 -10.48
C PRO A 126 3.40 -8.59 -9.47
N MET A 127 3.14 -8.85 -8.19
CA MET A 127 3.41 -7.94 -7.06
C MET A 127 4.82 -7.33 -7.09
N TYR A 128 5.87 -8.12 -7.36
CA TYR A 128 7.25 -7.61 -7.33
C TYR A 128 7.53 -6.59 -8.45
N GLN A 129 6.86 -6.70 -9.61
CA GLN A 129 6.96 -5.70 -10.67
C GLN A 129 6.19 -4.42 -10.31
N ARG A 130 4.99 -4.56 -9.71
CA ARG A 130 4.24 -3.40 -9.20
C ARG A 130 4.98 -2.67 -8.09
N ALA A 131 5.70 -3.40 -7.22
CA ALA A 131 6.55 -2.81 -6.20
C ALA A 131 7.67 -1.96 -6.82
N ARG A 132 8.33 -2.44 -7.87
CA ARG A 132 9.34 -1.67 -8.63
C ARG A 132 8.78 -0.44 -9.33
N LEU A 133 7.50 -0.46 -9.67
CA LEU A 133 6.79 0.69 -10.24
C LEU A 133 6.30 1.68 -9.16
N GLY A 134 6.52 1.38 -7.89
CA GLY A 134 6.22 2.28 -6.77
C GLY A 134 4.92 1.99 -6.02
N ILE A 135 4.44 0.74 -6.01
CA ILE A 135 3.34 0.29 -5.16
C ILE A 135 3.93 -0.42 -3.94
N GLY A 136 3.88 0.21 -2.77
CA GLY A 136 4.23 -0.40 -1.49
C GLY A 136 3.05 -1.19 -0.91
N TYR A 137 3.35 -2.28 -0.20
CA TYR A 137 2.35 -3.08 0.50
C TYR A 137 2.80 -3.35 1.93
N LEU A 138 1.91 -3.07 2.87
CA LEU A 138 2.11 -3.33 4.28
C LEU A 138 1.03 -4.31 4.76
N PRO A 139 1.37 -5.59 4.96
CA PRO A 139 0.42 -6.61 5.38
C PRO A 139 -0.05 -6.41 6.82
N GLN A 140 -1.17 -7.07 7.16
CA GLN A 140 -1.69 -7.15 8.52
C GLN A 140 -0.69 -7.86 9.45
N GLU A 141 -0.10 -8.95 9.00
CA GLU A 141 0.89 -9.70 9.78
C GLU A 141 2.25 -9.02 9.79
N ALA A 142 2.99 -9.22 10.88
CA ALA A 142 4.33 -8.68 11.04
C ALA A 142 5.27 -9.16 9.93
N SER A 143 5.81 -8.21 9.17
CA SER A 143 6.61 -8.47 7.97
C SER A 143 8.12 -8.23 8.15
N VAL A 144 8.58 -7.80 9.35
CA VAL A 144 10.01 -7.59 9.61
C VAL A 144 10.84 -8.84 9.43
N PHE A 145 12.06 -8.70 8.95
CA PHE A 145 13.06 -9.76 8.96
C PHE A 145 13.56 -9.97 10.39
N ARG A 146 12.99 -10.95 11.08
CA ARG A 146 13.13 -11.16 12.54
C ARG A 146 14.59 -11.31 12.99
N ALA A 147 15.44 -11.92 12.15
CA ALA A 147 16.85 -12.17 12.45
C ALA A 147 17.76 -10.95 12.17
N LEU A 148 17.25 -9.90 11.56
CA LEU A 148 18.02 -8.70 11.25
C LEU A 148 17.79 -7.62 12.31
N THR A 149 18.75 -6.69 12.41
CA THR A 149 18.59 -5.47 13.19
C THR A 149 17.58 -4.53 12.53
N VAL A 150 17.15 -3.50 13.24
CA VAL A 150 16.28 -2.45 12.69
C VAL A 150 16.92 -1.80 11.47
N GLU A 151 18.17 -1.37 11.58
CA GLU A 151 18.87 -0.75 10.45
C GLU A 151 19.05 -1.70 9.27
N ASP A 152 19.34 -2.99 9.51
CA ASP A 152 19.54 -3.97 8.45
C ASP A 152 18.23 -4.32 7.73
N ASN A 153 17.10 -4.27 8.43
CA ASN A 153 15.78 -4.37 7.80
C ASN A 153 15.54 -3.29 6.73
N ILE A 154 15.95 -2.06 7.02
CA ILE A 154 15.80 -0.92 6.10
C ILE A 154 16.89 -0.95 5.03
N ARG A 155 18.15 -1.20 5.44
CA ARG A 155 19.32 -1.27 4.55
C ARG A 155 19.14 -2.30 3.45
N ALA A 156 18.62 -3.48 3.77
CA ALA A 156 18.38 -4.56 2.78
C ALA A 156 17.49 -4.10 1.62
N VAL A 157 16.49 -3.25 1.88
CA VAL A 157 15.64 -2.68 0.82
C VAL A 157 16.36 -1.56 0.08
N LEU A 158 17.08 -0.69 0.78
CA LEU A 158 17.85 0.39 0.15
C LEU A 158 18.92 -0.15 -0.81
N GLU A 159 19.55 -1.29 -0.51
CA GLU A 159 20.54 -1.95 -1.38
C GLU A 159 19.95 -2.37 -2.75
N LEU A 160 18.68 -2.72 -2.79
CA LEU A 160 18.00 -3.08 -4.04
C LEU A 160 17.64 -1.86 -4.90
N HIS A 161 17.55 -0.67 -4.30
CA HIS A 161 17.01 0.52 -4.97
C HIS A 161 18.02 1.67 -5.12
N VAL A 162 19.09 1.70 -4.30
CA VAL A 162 20.07 2.79 -4.25
C VAL A 162 21.48 2.23 -4.44
N PRO A 163 22.07 2.31 -5.64
CA PRO A 163 23.41 1.78 -5.92
C PRO A 163 24.52 2.48 -5.14
N ASP A 164 24.43 3.79 -4.94
CA ASP A 164 25.45 4.57 -4.23
C ASP A 164 25.41 4.33 -2.72
N LYS A 165 26.55 3.96 -2.15
CA LYS A 165 26.69 3.64 -0.72
C LYS A 165 26.46 4.85 0.18
N ALA A 166 26.99 6.02 -0.18
CA ALA A 166 26.86 7.22 0.64
C ALA A 166 25.41 7.70 0.69
N GLU A 167 24.69 7.61 -0.44
CA GLU A 167 23.27 7.90 -0.54
C GLU A 167 22.44 6.91 0.27
N ARG A 168 22.77 5.61 0.24
CA ARG A 168 22.10 4.60 1.09
C ARG A 168 22.19 4.93 2.56
N GLU A 169 23.39 5.23 3.05
CA GLU A 169 23.60 5.56 4.47
C GLU A 169 22.95 6.88 4.86
N ARG A 170 22.86 7.85 3.95
CA ARG A 170 22.12 9.09 4.18
C ARG A 170 20.62 8.83 4.28
N ARG A 171 20.05 8.04 3.37
CA ARG A 171 18.62 7.67 3.40
C ARG A 171 18.27 6.80 4.59
N LEU A 172 19.15 5.86 4.95
CA LEU A 172 18.96 5.02 6.13
C LEU A 172 18.83 5.89 7.39
N ARG A 173 19.79 6.80 7.61
CA ARG A 173 19.73 7.73 8.75
C ARG A 173 18.47 8.59 8.73
N GLY A 174 18.12 9.14 7.58
CA GLY A 174 16.87 9.92 7.43
C GLY A 174 15.62 9.14 7.81
N LEU A 175 15.50 7.87 7.42
CA LEU A 175 14.37 7.03 7.78
C LEU A 175 14.38 6.66 9.28
N LEU A 176 15.56 6.35 9.85
CA LEU A 176 15.67 6.05 11.29
C LEU A 176 15.22 7.24 12.14
N ASP A 177 15.66 8.44 11.80
CA ASP A 177 15.35 9.68 12.51
C ASP A 177 13.88 10.05 12.35
N GLU A 178 13.34 10.00 11.12
CA GLU A 178 11.97 10.35 10.82
C GLU A 178 10.94 9.47 11.58
N PHE A 179 11.22 8.16 11.64
CA PHE A 179 10.36 7.21 12.35
C PHE A 179 10.74 7.07 13.83
N GLN A 180 11.68 7.89 14.34
CA GLN A 180 12.10 7.89 15.74
C GLN A 180 12.55 6.51 16.24
N ILE A 181 13.27 5.78 15.40
CA ILE A 181 13.79 4.43 15.68
C ILE A 181 15.31 4.36 15.73
N THR A 182 16.00 5.51 15.72
CA THR A 182 17.45 5.61 15.79
C THR A 182 18.01 5.00 17.07
N HIS A 183 17.31 5.19 18.21
CA HIS A 183 17.72 4.64 19.52
C HIS A 183 17.71 3.10 19.60
N ILE A 184 16.98 2.44 18.70
CA ILE A 184 16.88 0.97 18.62
C ILE A 184 17.49 0.41 17.33
N GLN A 185 18.25 1.19 16.57
CA GLN A 185 18.76 0.80 15.25
C GLN A 185 19.55 -0.52 15.24
N HIS A 186 20.27 -0.82 16.31
CA HIS A 186 21.05 -2.05 16.46
C HIS A 186 20.29 -3.19 17.15
N SER A 187 19.06 -2.95 17.60
CA SER A 187 18.23 -3.98 18.23
C SER A 187 17.77 -5.01 17.21
N PRO A 188 17.74 -6.30 17.54
CA PRO A 188 17.17 -7.33 16.67
C PRO A 188 15.64 -7.11 16.57
N ALA A 189 15.09 -7.27 15.36
CA ALA A 189 13.69 -6.99 15.11
C ALA A 189 12.71 -7.89 15.90
N VAL A 190 13.17 -9.02 16.40
CA VAL A 190 12.38 -9.92 17.26
C VAL A 190 12.08 -9.31 18.63
N ALA A 191 12.92 -8.39 19.12
CA ALA A 191 12.81 -7.78 20.45
C ALA A 191 11.91 -6.53 20.48
N LEU A 192 11.41 -6.09 19.33
CA LEU A 192 10.63 -4.86 19.21
C LEU A 192 9.22 -5.01 19.76
N SER A 193 8.74 -3.96 20.45
CA SER A 193 7.32 -3.78 20.75
C SER A 193 6.47 -3.68 19.47
N GLY A 194 5.15 -3.83 19.58
CA GLY A 194 4.24 -3.74 18.42
C GLY A 194 4.36 -2.41 17.69
N GLY A 195 4.41 -1.29 18.40
CA GLY A 195 4.53 0.06 17.83
C GLY A 195 5.90 0.30 17.18
N GLU A 196 7.00 -0.09 17.81
CA GLU A 196 8.35 -0.01 17.22
C GLU A 196 8.45 -0.84 15.94
N ARG A 197 7.95 -2.08 15.99
CA ARG A 197 7.92 -2.97 14.83
C ARG A 197 7.18 -2.34 13.66
N ARG A 198 6.01 -1.76 13.91
CA ARG A 198 5.21 -1.09 12.88
C ARG A 198 5.96 0.07 12.25
N ARG A 199 6.63 0.90 13.05
CA ARG A 199 7.48 1.99 12.55
C ARG A 199 8.63 1.48 11.65
N VAL A 200 9.27 0.37 12.04
CA VAL A 200 10.32 -0.26 11.22
C VAL A 200 9.76 -0.81 9.91
N GLU A 201 8.61 -1.46 9.92
CA GLU A 201 7.95 -1.97 8.70
C GLU A 201 7.65 -0.88 7.70
N ILE A 202 7.20 0.27 8.19
CA ILE A 202 6.87 1.42 7.36
C ILE A 202 8.14 2.08 6.83
N ALA A 203 9.13 2.33 7.69
CA ALA A 203 10.42 2.85 7.27
C ALA A 203 11.04 1.97 6.18
N ARG A 204 10.95 0.65 6.33
CA ARG A 204 11.38 -0.32 5.33
C ARG A 204 10.57 -0.23 4.03
N ALA A 205 9.25 -0.10 4.11
CA ALA A 205 8.41 0.07 2.93
C ALA A 205 8.74 1.36 2.16
N LEU A 206 9.02 2.45 2.88
CA LEU A 206 9.41 3.73 2.31
C LEU A 206 10.83 3.73 1.72
N ALA A 207 11.71 2.84 2.16
CA ALA A 207 13.05 2.66 1.59
C ALA A 207 13.02 2.34 0.09
N ALA A 208 11.94 1.69 -0.40
CA ALA A 208 11.69 1.45 -1.82
C ALA A 208 11.21 2.70 -2.59
N ASN A 209 11.03 3.85 -1.92
CA ASN A 209 10.50 5.08 -2.50
C ASN A 209 9.17 4.90 -3.25
N PRO A 210 8.12 4.35 -2.61
CA PRO A 210 6.85 4.11 -3.26
C PRO A 210 6.13 5.43 -3.59
N ARG A 211 5.20 5.38 -4.54
CA ARG A 211 4.25 6.45 -4.87
C ARG A 211 2.87 6.22 -4.26
N PHE A 212 2.54 4.95 -4.08
CA PHE A 212 1.32 4.48 -3.42
C PHE A 212 1.69 3.45 -2.38
N ILE A 213 0.99 3.45 -1.25
CA ILE A 213 1.14 2.44 -0.21
C ILE A 213 -0.23 1.86 0.14
N LEU A 214 -0.28 0.54 0.21
CA LEU A 214 -1.48 -0.21 0.53
C LEU A 214 -1.32 -0.79 1.93
N LEU A 215 -2.23 -0.42 2.84
CA LEU A 215 -2.23 -0.82 4.26
C LEU A 215 -3.37 -1.81 4.49
N ASP A 216 -3.02 -3.05 4.79
CA ASP A 216 -3.98 -4.11 5.06
C ASP A 216 -4.23 -4.21 6.57
N GLU A 217 -5.45 -3.86 6.99
CA GLU A 217 -5.92 -3.86 8.37
C GLU A 217 -4.92 -3.23 9.37
N PRO A 218 -4.51 -1.95 9.15
CA PRO A 218 -3.48 -1.32 9.98
C PRO A 218 -3.86 -1.14 11.45
N PHE A 219 -5.15 -1.21 11.81
CA PHE A 219 -5.65 -1.11 13.18
C PHE A 219 -5.91 -2.48 13.84
N ALA A 220 -5.70 -3.60 13.13
CA ALA A 220 -5.96 -4.92 13.69
C ALA A 220 -4.99 -5.27 14.82
N GLY A 221 -5.54 -5.63 15.99
CA GLY A 221 -4.74 -6.07 17.14
C GLY A 221 -3.85 -4.99 17.76
N ILE A 222 -4.14 -3.71 17.50
CA ILE A 222 -3.38 -2.57 18.03
C ILE A 222 -4.02 -2.07 19.33
N ASP A 223 -3.15 -1.74 20.31
CA ASP A 223 -3.54 -1.06 21.53
C ASP A 223 -4.14 0.34 21.20
N PRO A 224 -5.21 0.77 21.89
CA PRO A 224 -5.80 2.10 21.69
C PRO A 224 -4.80 3.27 21.75
N ILE A 225 -3.72 3.15 22.53
CA ILE A 225 -2.66 4.16 22.59
C ILE A 225 -1.91 4.26 21.26
N ALA A 226 -1.67 3.13 20.58
CA ALA A 226 -0.93 3.08 19.32
C ALA A 226 -1.79 3.47 18.10
N ILE A 227 -3.11 3.64 18.24
CA ILE A 227 -3.99 4.14 17.16
C ILE A 227 -3.53 5.52 16.68
N ASN A 228 -3.12 6.40 17.60
CA ASN A 228 -2.61 7.72 17.24
C ASN A 228 -1.32 7.66 16.39
N ASP A 229 -0.47 6.67 16.64
CA ASP A 229 0.75 6.47 15.81
C ASP A 229 0.38 6.16 14.37
N ILE A 230 -0.64 5.31 14.13
CA ILE A 230 -1.13 5.00 12.78
C ILE A 230 -1.78 6.23 12.13
N ARG A 231 -2.54 7.02 12.87
CA ARG A 231 -3.13 8.28 12.38
C ARG A 231 -2.06 9.27 11.93
N GLN A 232 -1.03 9.47 12.74
CA GLN A 232 0.10 10.34 12.41
C GLN A 232 0.85 9.82 11.19
N LEU A 233 1.06 8.51 11.12
CA LEU A 233 1.70 7.86 10.00
C LEU A 233 0.97 8.11 8.69
N VAL A 234 -0.35 7.84 8.61
CA VAL A 234 -1.12 8.06 7.38
C VAL A 234 -1.03 9.52 6.95
N ARG A 235 -1.11 10.47 7.90
CA ARG A 235 -0.92 11.90 7.63
C ARG A 235 0.49 12.22 7.09
N GLN A 236 1.53 11.61 7.65
CA GLN A 236 2.90 11.77 7.13
C GLN A 236 3.03 11.25 5.68
N LEU A 237 2.46 10.08 5.39
CA LEU A 237 2.47 9.50 4.05
C LEU A 237 1.77 10.41 3.04
N THR A 238 0.56 10.88 3.35
CA THR A 238 -0.19 11.78 2.45
C THR A 238 0.48 13.15 2.28
N THR A 239 1.06 13.71 3.35
CA THR A 239 1.83 14.96 3.30
C THR A 239 3.06 14.84 2.40
N ARG A 240 3.68 13.66 2.34
CA ARG A 240 4.77 13.36 1.39
C ARG A 240 4.28 13.19 -0.05
N GLY A 241 2.98 13.27 -0.29
CA GLY A 241 2.39 13.08 -1.61
C GLY A 241 2.17 11.63 -2.00
N LEU A 242 2.27 10.67 -1.07
CA LEU A 242 1.92 9.27 -1.35
C LEU A 242 0.40 9.11 -1.37
N GLY A 243 -0.10 8.34 -2.35
CA GLY A 243 -1.46 7.83 -2.28
C GLY A 243 -1.53 6.64 -1.31
N VAL A 244 -2.55 6.62 -0.45
CA VAL A 244 -2.72 5.57 0.56
C VAL A 244 -4.04 4.87 0.33
N LEU A 245 -4.04 3.54 0.21
CA LEU A 245 -5.25 2.71 0.22
C LEU A 245 -5.26 1.88 1.50
N ILE A 246 -6.35 1.98 2.26
CA ILE A 246 -6.50 1.31 3.54
C ILE A 246 -7.70 0.37 3.48
N THR A 247 -7.55 -0.87 3.93
CA THR A 247 -8.66 -1.74 4.28
C THR A 247 -8.61 -2.05 5.76
N ASP A 248 -9.74 -1.94 6.46
CA ASP A 248 -9.83 -2.27 7.88
C ASP A 248 -11.27 -2.65 8.25
N HIS A 249 -11.41 -3.37 9.35
CA HIS A 249 -12.69 -3.66 9.99
C HIS A 249 -13.03 -2.64 11.09
N ASN A 250 -12.05 -1.86 11.54
CA ASN A 250 -12.23 -0.79 12.52
C ASN A 250 -12.67 0.51 11.82
N VAL A 251 -13.97 0.58 11.55
CA VAL A 251 -14.55 1.61 10.68
C VAL A 251 -14.36 3.01 11.21
N ARG A 252 -14.59 3.22 12.53
CA ARG A 252 -14.50 4.53 13.16
C ARG A 252 -13.10 5.11 13.00
N GLU A 253 -12.08 4.35 13.39
CA GLU A 253 -10.69 4.78 13.32
C GLU A 253 -10.25 5.06 11.87
N THR A 254 -10.73 4.24 10.93
CA THR A 254 -10.43 4.41 9.51
C THR A 254 -11.08 5.68 8.97
N LEU A 255 -12.35 5.93 9.25
CA LEU A 255 -13.07 7.12 8.76
C LEU A 255 -12.46 8.45 9.27
N GLU A 256 -11.78 8.44 10.42
CA GLU A 256 -11.12 9.63 10.98
C GLU A 256 -9.80 10.00 10.25
N ILE A 257 -9.22 9.11 9.46
CA ILE A 257 -7.90 9.31 8.85
C ILE A 257 -7.90 9.36 7.32
N ILE A 258 -9.03 9.07 6.70
CA ILE A 258 -9.15 9.04 5.23
C ILE A 258 -9.83 10.29 4.68
N ASP A 259 -9.52 10.62 3.44
CA ASP A 259 -10.19 11.70 2.71
C ASP A 259 -11.50 11.22 2.05
N ARG A 260 -11.55 9.94 1.66
CA ARG A 260 -12.66 9.33 0.93
C ARG A 260 -12.76 7.84 1.25
N ALA A 261 -13.98 7.31 1.30
CA ALA A 261 -14.24 5.88 1.47
C ALA A 261 -15.04 5.30 0.31
N LEU A 262 -14.75 4.03 0.00
CA LEU A 262 -15.61 3.16 -0.82
C LEU A 262 -16.17 2.07 0.09
N ILE A 263 -17.48 1.96 0.11
CA ILE A 263 -18.17 0.89 0.85
C ILE A 263 -18.49 -0.23 -0.13
N ILE A 264 -17.88 -1.40 0.09
CA ILE A 264 -18.17 -2.61 -0.68
C ILE A 264 -19.23 -3.43 0.04
N HIS A 265 -20.23 -3.85 -0.71
CA HIS A 265 -21.28 -4.76 -0.26
C HIS A 265 -21.61 -5.77 -1.38
N ASP A 266 -21.66 -7.06 -1.06
CA ASP A 266 -21.96 -8.16 -2.02
C ASP A 266 -21.17 -8.07 -3.35
N GLY A 267 -19.88 -7.73 -3.28
CA GLY A 267 -18.99 -7.64 -4.44
C GLY A 267 -19.19 -6.43 -5.35
N HIS A 268 -19.94 -5.41 -4.92
CA HIS A 268 -20.14 -4.14 -5.62
C HIS A 268 -19.77 -2.96 -4.73
N VAL A 269 -19.49 -1.80 -5.34
CA VAL A 269 -19.39 -0.54 -4.61
C VAL A 269 -20.81 -0.06 -4.32
N LEU A 270 -21.20 -0.06 -3.03
CA LEU A 270 -22.48 0.44 -2.56
C LEU A 270 -22.50 1.99 -2.59
N MET A 271 -21.41 2.60 -2.11
CA MET A 271 -21.27 4.03 -2.02
C MET A 271 -19.79 4.42 -2.04
N GLU A 272 -19.53 5.60 -2.62
CA GLU A 272 -18.24 6.29 -2.55
C GLU A 272 -18.49 7.74 -2.15
N GLY A 273 -17.72 8.25 -1.18
CA GLY A 273 -17.86 9.62 -0.69
C GLY A 273 -16.92 9.96 0.45
N THR A 274 -17.03 11.16 0.98
CA THR A 274 -16.33 11.62 2.19
C THR A 274 -16.82 10.83 3.42
N PRO A 275 -16.04 10.79 4.51
CA PRO A 275 -16.48 10.17 5.76
C PRO A 275 -17.86 10.67 6.23
N GLN A 276 -18.13 11.96 6.12
CA GLN A 276 -19.41 12.57 6.49
C GLN A 276 -20.57 12.07 5.62
N GLU A 277 -20.37 12.00 4.29
CA GLU A 277 -21.36 11.46 3.36
C GLU A 277 -21.65 9.98 3.62
N ILE A 278 -20.62 9.19 3.90
CA ILE A 278 -20.73 7.75 4.24
C ILE A 278 -21.59 7.56 5.49
N VAL A 279 -21.31 8.31 6.56
CA VAL A 279 -22.04 8.19 7.83
C VAL A 279 -23.49 8.69 7.72
N ALA A 280 -23.74 9.68 6.84
CA ALA A 280 -25.10 10.21 6.61
C ALA A 280 -25.96 9.30 5.72
N ASN A 281 -25.38 8.35 4.99
CA ASN A 281 -26.12 7.53 4.02
C ASN A 281 -26.97 6.46 4.71
N PRO A 282 -28.31 6.41 4.48
CA PRO A 282 -29.21 5.47 5.14
C PRO A 282 -28.93 4.00 4.80
N ASP A 283 -28.54 3.70 3.56
CA ASP A 283 -28.26 2.32 3.15
C ASP A 283 -26.95 1.83 3.77
N VAL A 284 -25.92 2.67 3.86
CA VAL A 284 -24.66 2.34 4.53
C VAL A 284 -24.90 2.11 6.02
N ARG A 285 -25.71 2.94 6.68
CA ARG A 285 -26.10 2.75 8.09
C ARG A 285 -26.81 1.41 8.29
N ARG A 286 -27.83 1.15 7.49
CA ARG A 286 -28.65 -0.07 7.58
C ARG A 286 -27.83 -1.35 7.32
N LEU A 287 -26.95 -1.34 6.31
CA LEU A 287 -26.26 -2.55 5.84
C LEU A 287 -24.89 -2.79 6.48
N TYR A 288 -24.28 -1.74 7.07
CA TYR A 288 -22.90 -1.85 7.53
C TYR A 288 -22.61 -1.17 8.87
N LEU A 289 -22.94 0.12 9.06
CA LEU A 289 -22.54 0.88 10.24
C LEU A 289 -23.41 0.60 11.47
N GLY A 290 -24.70 0.35 11.27
CA GLY A 290 -25.72 0.35 12.30
C GLY A 290 -26.33 1.74 12.54
N GLU A 291 -27.59 1.78 12.98
CA GLU A 291 -28.34 3.03 13.15
C GLU A 291 -27.74 4.00 14.19
N GLY A 292 -27.12 3.46 15.25
CA GLY A 292 -26.50 4.23 16.33
C GLY A 292 -25.08 4.73 16.05
N PHE A 293 -24.52 4.50 14.85
CA PHE A 293 -23.14 4.89 14.55
C PHE A 293 -22.98 6.42 14.47
N SER A 294 -21.92 6.94 15.13
CA SER A 294 -21.47 8.34 15.04
C SER A 294 -19.94 8.39 15.01
N LEU A 295 -19.38 9.36 14.31
CA LEU A 295 -17.95 9.69 14.34
C LEU A 295 -17.58 10.44 15.60
#